data_71ea8b1ef402a08fc0dac3696d407d4b
#
_entry.id   71ea8b1ef402a08fc0dac3696d407d4b
#
_cell.length_a   1.000
_cell.length_b   1.000
_cell.length_c   1.000
_cell.angle_alpha   90.00
_cell.angle_beta   90.00
_cell.angle_gamma   90.00
#
_symmetry.space_group_name_H-M   'P 1'
#
loop_
_entity.id
_entity.type
_entity.pdbx_description
1 polymer ?
#
loop_
_entity_poly.entity_id
_entity_poly.type
_entity_poly.pdbx_seq_one_letter_code
_entity_poly.pdbx_strand_id
1 'polypeptide(L)'
;MLVAAFCMLSTTPAMAQFNLGKAVGGAAKAVKAATLTDADVANYVKEYINWMDQHNQVCADNNPYAIRLKKLTEGLTNVEGIPLNFKVYYVTDVNAFACADGSVRVFSSLMDIMTDDELLGVIGHEIGHVAHKDSKNAFRTALLTSALKDGVSSTNGKAAALTDSQFGELGEALLNATYSQKQESNADAYGYEFLKKNGKNPWAIALSFEKLKKLEEDAGYQKDSKWKRMFSSHPDLDKRIKTMSERAKKDGFERPENKMPEKPVAKKTAKGKKK
;
A
#
# COMPACT_ATOMS: atom_id res chain seq x y z
N MET A 1 -6.41 63.76 49.41
CA MET A 1 -5.40 62.74 49.71
C MET A 1 -5.83 61.43 49.03
N LEU A 2 -5.25 61.12 47.88
CA LEU A 2 -5.46 59.86 47.18
C LEU A 2 -4.37 58.88 47.60
N VAL A 3 -4.75 57.71 48.12
CA VAL A 3 -3.82 56.61 48.38
C VAL A 3 -3.91 55.65 47.17
N ALA A 4 -2.86 55.59 46.39
CA ALA A 4 -2.74 54.66 45.27
C ALA A 4 -2.26 53.31 45.83
N ALA A 5 -3.08 52.29 45.70
CA ALA A 5 -2.73 50.90 45.99
C ALA A 5 -1.97 50.30 44.79
N PHE A 6 -0.71 49.99 44.98
CA PHE A 6 0.14 49.32 44.00
C PHE A 6 -0.08 47.81 44.10
N CYS A 7 -0.85 47.23 43.20
CA CYS A 7 -0.95 45.78 43.05
C CYS A 7 0.29 45.24 42.32
N MET A 8 1.19 44.61 43.07
CA MET A 8 2.26 43.77 42.49
C MET A 8 1.67 42.49 41.97
N LEU A 9 1.60 42.34 40.65
CA LEU A 9 1.37 41.08 39.98
C LEU A 9 2.68 40.28 40.00
N SER A 10 2.78 39.30 40.91
CA SER A 10 3.83 38.32 40.90
C SER A 10 3.58 37.32 39.75
N THR A 11 4.25 37.54 38.62
CA THR A 11 4.35 36.51 37.53
C THR A 11 5.29 35.42 37.99
N THR A 12 4.76 34.29 38.48
CA THR A 12 5.54 33.07 38.62
C THR A 12 5.86 32.53 37.22
N PRO A 13 7.13 32.29 36.89
CA PRO A 13 7.44 31.59 35.62
C PRO A 13 6.88 30.18 35.73
N ALA A 14 5.99 29.84 34.81
CA ALA A 14 5.56 28.46 34.60
C ALA A 14 6.78 27.65 34.15
N MET A 15 7.49 27.05 35.13
CA MET A 15 8.50 26.04 34.85
C MET A 15 7.76 24.86 34.23
N ALA A 16 7.83 24.75 32.91
CA ALA A 16 7.44 23.53 32.22
C ALA A 16 8.26 22.38 32.82
N GLN A 17 7.61 21.59 33.66
CA GLN A 17 8.20 20.36 34.19
C GLN A 17 8.50 19.44 33.00
N PHE A 18 9.73 19.50 32.51
CA PHE A 18 10.24 18.56 31.52
C PHE A 18 10.25 17.19 32.19
N ASN A 19 9.28 16.34 31.82
CA ASN A 19 9.16 15.01 32.39
C ASN A 19 10.29 14.11 31.85
N LEU A 20 11.42 14.16 32.53
CA LEU A 20 12.67 13.45 32.17
C LEU A 20 12.42 11.95 31.94
N GLY A 21 11.47 11.35 32.67
CA GLY A 21 11.09 9.95 32.50
C GLY A 21 10.45 9.66 31.12
N LYS A 22 9.66 10.60 30.57
CA LYS A 22 9.10 10.48 29.21
C LYS A 22 10.18 10.70 28.15
N ALA A 23 11.11 11.63 28.39
CA ALA A 23 12.21 11.89 27.45
C ALA A 23 13.19 10.70 27.38
N VAL A 24 13.53 10.08 28.53
CA VAL A 24 14.37 8.89 28.58
C VAL A 24 13.68 7.68 27.96
N GLY A 25 12.37 7.50 28.22
CA GLY A 25 11.55 6.48 27.57
C GLY A 25 11.48 6.65 26.05
N GLY A 26 11.32 7.88 25.56
CA GLY A 26 11.33 8.22 24.14
C GLY A 26 12.70 7.97 23.47
N ALA A 27 13.81 8.37 24.13
CA ALA A 27 15.15 8.12 23.62
C ALA A 27 15.51 6.62 23.59
N ALA A 28 15.14 5.85 24.62
CA ALA A 28 15.35 4.40 24.65
C ALA A 28 14.52 3.69 23.55
N LYS A 29 13.30 4.16 23.27
CA LYS A 29 12.45 3.66 22.17
C LYS A 29 13.03 4.03 20.80
N ALA A 30 13.54 5.25 20.64
CA ALA A 30 14.21 5.68 19.41
C ALA A 30 15.51 4.89 19.14
N VAL A 31 16.28 4.55 20.16
CA VAL A 31 17.47 3.69 20.02
C VAL A 31 17.08 2.26 19.64
N LYS A 32 16.00 1.70 20.21
CA LYS A 32 15.48 0.38 19.79
C LYS A 32 14.94 0.39 18.36
N ALA A 33 14.29 1.48 17.95
CA ALA A 33 13.83 1.69 16.60
C ALA A 33 14.96 1.70 15.57
N ALA A 34 16.10 2.29 15.92
CA ALA A 34 17.31 2.29 15.09
C ALA A 34 17.98 0.91 14.97
N THR A 35 17.60 -0.08 15.80
CA THR A 35 18.19 -1.43 15.81
C THR A 35 17.39 -2.49 15.06
N LEU A 36 16.19 -2.15 14.48
CA LEU A 36 15.47 -3.09 13.61
C LEU A 36 16.32 -3.42 12.39
N THR A 37 16.76 -4.67 12.30
CA THR A 37 17.49 -5.18 11.15
C THR A 37 16.55 -5.43 9.96
N ASP A 38 17.11 -5.58 8.76
CA ASP A 38 16.32 -5.97 7.59
C ASP A 38 15.66 -7.34 7.77
N ALA A 39 16.31 -8.25 8.54
CA ALA A 39 15.77 -9.55 8.88
C ALA A 39 14.55 -9.45 9.82
N ASP A 40 14.59 -8.54 10.80
CA ASP A 40 13.44 -8.29 11.67
C ASP A 40 12.25 -7.75 10.88
N VAL A 41 12.50 -6.78 9.98
CA VAL A 41 11.45 -6.24 9.09
C VAL A 41 10.86 -7.35 8.22
N ALA A 42 11.68 -8.22 7.62
CA ALA A 42 11.20 -9.32 6.79
C ALA A 42 10.32 -10.31 7.57
N ASN A 43 10.69 -10.62 8.83
CA ASN A 43 9.89 -11.47 9.69
C ASN A 43 8.53 -10.84 10.02
N TYR A 44 8.51 -9.55 10.40
CA TYR A 44 7.26 -8.83 10.66
C TYR A 44 6.36 -8.72 9.42
N VAL A 45 6.94 -8.49 8.24
CA VAL A 45 6.19 -8.49 6.98
C VAL A 45 5.50 -9.83 6.75
N LYS A 46 6.23 -10.94 6.96
CA LYS A 46 5.68 -12.30 6.81
C LYS A 46 4.53 -12.57 7.79
N GLU A 47 4.69 -12.18 9.05
CA GLU A 47 3.63 -12.31 10.06
C GLU A 47 2.41 -11.45 9.71
N TYR A 48 2.64 -10.20 9.30
CA TYR A 48 1.58 -9.29 8.86
C TYR A 48 0.80 -9.83 7.66
N ILE A 49 1.47 -10.34 6.64
CA ILE A 49 0.80 -10.92 5.47
C ILE A 49 0.01 -12.17 5.84
N ASN A 50 0.52 -13.01 6.73
CA ASN A 50 -0.24 -14.16 7.24
C ASN A 50 -1.50 -13.71 7.99
N TRP A 51 -1.38 -12.67 8.83
CA TRP A 51 -2.53 -12.08 9.51
C TRP A 51 -3.54 -11.49 8.52
N MET A 52 -3.09 -10.73 7.52
CA MET A 52 -3.94 -10.17 6.46
C MET A 52 -4.67 -11.26 5.68
N ASP A 53 -4.00 -12.34 5.32
CA ASP A 53 -4.59 -13.48 4.59
C ASP A 53 -5.65 -14.23 5.44
N GLN A 54 -5.57 -14.18 6.77
CA GLN A 54 -6.57 -14.75 7.69
C GLN A 54 -7.77 -13.82 7.91
N HIS A 55 -7.57 -12.50 7.86
CA HIS A 55 -8.60 -11.49 8.13
C HIS A 55 -9.28 -10.95 6.86
N ASN A 56 -8.87 -11.40 5.68
CA ASN A 56 -9.51 -11.08 4.41
C ASN A 56 -9.94 -12.36 3.69
N GLN A 57 -11.03 -12.28 2.95
CA GLN A 57 -11.47 -13.42 2.14
C GLN A 57 -10.53 -13.60 0.93
N VAL A 58 -9.56 -14.50 1.05
CA VAL A 58 -8.69 -14.89 -0.08
C VAL A 58 -9.49 -15.70 -1.09
N CYS A 59 -9.42 -15.34 -2.36
CA CYS A 59 -10.03 -16.13 -3.43
C CYS A 59 -9.36 -17.51 -3.55
N ALA A 60 -10.15 -18.57 -3.52
CA ALA A 60 -9.66 -19.91 -3.78
C ALA A 60 -9.17 -20.08 -5.23
N ASP A 61 -8.30 -21.04 -5.49
CA ASP A 61 -7.65 -21.25 -6.80
C ASP A 61 -8.63 -21.44 -7.97
N ASN A 62 -9.83 -21.96 -7.69
CA ASN A 62 -10.91 -22.13 -8.68
C ASN A 62 -11.79 -20.88 -8.85
N ASN A 63 -11.53 -19.81 -8.11
CA ASN A 63 -12.26 -18.56 -8.25
C ASN A 63 -11.84 -17.84 -9.54
N PRO A 64 -12.77 -17.28 -10.34
CA PRO A 64 -12.46 -16.58 -11.59
C PRO A 64 -11.40 -15.47 -11.46
N TYR A 65 -11.40 -14.73 -10.35
CA TYR A 65 -10.42 -13.69 -10.09
C TYR A 65 -9.02 -14.28 -9.85
N ALA A 66 -8.92 -15.36 -9.06
CA ALA A 66 -7.65 -16.04 -8.82
C ALA A 66 -7.09 -16.65 -10.11
N ILE A 67 -7.94 -17.27 -10.93
CA ILE A 67 -7.56 -17.81 -12.25
C ILE A 67 -7.04 -16.70 -13.16
N ARG A 68 -7.74 -15.56 -13.22
CA ARG A 68 -7.32 -14.39 -14.01
C ARG A 68 -5.98 -13.85 -13.55
N LEU A 69 -5.79 -13.64 -12.24
CA LEU A 69 -4.53 -13.15 -11.69
C LEU A 69 -3.39 -14.11 -11.98
N LYS A 70 -3.58 -15.42 -11.74
CA LYS A 70 -2.57 -16.45 -12.02
C LYS A 70 -2.11 -16.43 -13.47
N LYS A 71 -3.05 -16.28 -14.43
CA LYS A 71 -2.72 -16.17 -15.85
C LYS A 71 -1.91 -14.90 -16.15
N LEU A 72 -2.27 -13.76 -15.55
CA LEU A 72 -1.60 -12.48 -15.75
C LEU A 72 -0.18 -12.45 -15.19
N THR A 73 0.05 -13.19 -14.10
CA THR A 73 1.32 -13.21 -13.39
C THR A 73 2.16 -14.45 -13.70
N GLU A 74 1.75 -15.21 -14.71
CA GLU A 74 2.52 -16.40 -15.14
C GLU A 74 3.94 -16.00 -15.54
N GLY A 75 4.94 -16.69 -14.99
CA GLY A 75 6.36 -16.40 -15.19
C GLY A 75 6.94 -15.27 -14.33
N LEU A 76 6.13 -14.54 -13.59
CA LEU A 76 6.59 -13.53 -12.64
C LEU A 76 6.96 -14.19 -11.31
N THR A 77 8.20 -14.61 -11.16
CA THR A 77 8.65 -15.41 -10.01
C THR A 77 9.43 -14.63 -8.97
N ASN A 78 10.09 -13.54 -9.35
CA ASN A 78 10.88 -12.73 -8.43
C ASN A 78 11.08 -11.30 -8.95
N VAL A 79 11.42 -10.40 -8.01
CA VAL A 79 11.94 -9.05 -8.28
C VAL A 79 13.19 -8.81 -7.42
N GLU A 80 14.30 -8.44 -8.04
CA GLU A 80 15.56 -8.19 -7.34
C GLU A 80 15.95 -9.32 -6.35
N GLY A 81 15.66 -10.58 -6.73
CA GLY A 81 15.91 -11.76 -5.89
C GLY A 81 14.86 -12.02 -4.81
N ILE A 82 13.83 -11.18 -4.69
CA ILE A 82 12.72 -11.37 -3.76
C ILE A 82 11.64 -12.20 -4.46
N PRO A 83 11.24 -13.38 -3.91
CA PRO A 83 10.19 -14.21 -4.50
C PRO A 83 8.85 -13.47 -4.52
N LEU A 84 8.13 -13.52 -5.63
CA LEU A 84 6.80 -12.93 -5.75
C LEU A 84 5.71 -13.95 -5.39
N ASN A 85 4.70 -13.50 -4.64
CA ASN A 85 3.53 -14.29 -4.27
C ASN A 85 2.26 -13.47 -4.49
N PHE A 86 1.35 -13.98 -5.32
CA PHE A 86 0.14 -13.26 -5.75
C PHE A 86 -1.12 -13.91 -5.17
N LYS A 87 -2.00 -13.11 -4.56
CA LYS A 87 -3.34 -13.54 -4.14
C LYS A 87 -4.37 -12.45 -4.40
N VAL A 88 -5.62 -12.85 -4.56
CA VAL A 88 -6.76 -11.92 -4.66
C VAL A 88 -7.52 -11.92 -3.35
N TYR A 89 -7.80 -10.72 -2.83
CA TYR A 89 -8.78 -10.52 -1.75
C TYR A 89 -10.15 -10.20 -2.34
N TYR A 90 -11.16 -10.97 -1.96
CA TYR A 90 -12.54 -10.73 -2.37
C TYR A 90 -13.17 -9.66 -1.48
N VAL A 91 -12.97 -8.42 -1.84
CA VAL A 91 -13.37 -7.25 -1.06
C VAL A 91 -13.94 -6.16 -1.96
N THR A 92 -14.71 -5.25 -1.38
CA THR A 92 -15.37 -4.16 -2.12
C THR A 92 -14.52 -2.89 -2.24
N ASP A 93 -13.46 -2.78 -1.47
CA ASP A 93 -12.49 -1.69 -1.60
C ASP A 93 -11.67 -1.85 -2.88
N VAL A 94 -11.24 -0.73 -3.48
CA VAL A 94 -10.39 -0.76 -4.66
C VAL A 94 -8.95 -0.49 -4.25
N ASN A 95 -8.13 -1.52 -4.38
CA ASN A 95 -6.70 -1.42 -4.04
C ASN A 95 -5.89 -2.58 -4.64
N ALA A 96 -4.59 -2.37 -4.68
CA ALA A 96 -3.56 -3.39 -4.75
C ALA A 96 -2.39 -2.92 -3.90
N PHE A 97 -1.58 -3.84 -3.38
CA PHE A 97 -0.36 -3.48 -2.67
C PHE A 97 0.67 -4.60 -2.76
N ALA A 98 1.94 -4.23 -2.62
CA ALA A 98 3.03 -5.17 -2.50
C ALA A 98 3.87 -4.93 -1.25
N CYS A 99 4.17 -5.99 -0.53
CA CYS A 99 5.00 -5.97 0.67
C CYS A 99 6.46 -6.29 0.37
N ALA A 100 7.33 -5.96 1.31
CA ALA A 100 8.77 -6.10 1.18
C ALA A 100 9.27 -7.55 0.99
N ASP A 101 8.44 -8.54 1.29
CA ASP A 101 8.71 -9.97 1.07
C ASP A 101 8.30 -10.47 -0.34
N GLY A 102 7.80 -9.56 -1.20
CA GLY A 102 7.30 -9.89 -2.53
C GLY A 102 5.85 -10.37 -2.56
N SER A 103 5.14 -10.34 -1.43
CA SER A 103 3.70 -10.61 -1.39
C SER A 103 2.93 -9.49 -2.07
N VAL A 104 2.22 -9.82 -3.16
CA VAL A 104 1.34 -8.90 -3.89
C VAL A 104 -0.11 -9.31 -3.65
N ARG A 105 -0.92 -8.37 -3.22
CA ARG A 105 -2.36 -8.58 -2.97
C ARG A 105 -3.17 -7.66 -3.86
N VAL A 106 -4.08 -8.24 -4.63
CA VAL A 106 -4.94 -7.52 -5.58
C VAL A 106 -6.39 -7.65 -5.11
N PHE A 107 -7.11 -6.55 -5.06
CA PHE A 107 -8.50 -6.57 -4.63
C PHE A 107 -9.43 -6.85 -5.82
N SER A 108 -10.45 -7.69 -5.61
CA SER A 108 -11.39 -8.07 -6.66
C SER A 108 -12.07 -6.87 -7.33
N SER A 109 -12.38 -5.83 -6.55
CA SER A 109 -12.99 -4.61 -7.09
C SER A 109 -12.07 -3.82 -8.01
N LEU A 110 -10.74 -3.85 -7.80
CA LEU A 110 -9.79 -3.29 -8.75
C LEU A 110 -9.80 -4.09 -10.06
N MET A 111 -9.90 -5.41 -9.96
CA MET A 111 -9.96 -6.29 -11.14
C MET A 111 -11.25 -6.09 -11.95
N ASP A 112 -12.35 -5.64 -11.32
CA ASP A 112 -13.61 -5.35 -11.98
C ASP A 112 -13.57 -4.12 -12.91
N ILE A 113 -12.59 -3.24 -12.71
CA ILE A 113 -12.48 -1.97 -13.44
C ILE A 113 -11.27 -1.90 -14.36
N MET A 114 -10.30 -2.80 -14.19
CA MET A 114 -9.07 -2.82 -14.98
C MET A 114 -9.09 -3.91 -16.05
N THR A 115 -8.70 -3.58 -17.28
CA THR A 115 -8.34 -4.59 -18.28
C THR A 115 -7.11 -5.37 -17.82
N ASP A 116 -6.78 -6.46 -18.50
CA ASP A 116 -5.62 -7.28 -18.14
C ASP A 116 -4.29 -6.51 -18.20
N ASP A 117 -4.11 -5.70 -19.24
CA ASP A 117 -2.89 -4.92 -19.41
C ASP A 117 -2.81 -3.77 -18.38
N GLU A 118 -3.92 -3.11 -18.05
CA GLU A 118 -3.98 -2.07 -17.02
C GLU A 118 -3.70 -2.66 -15.63
N LEU A 119 -4.30 -3.81 -15.32
CA LEU A 119 -4.06 -4.52 -14.05
C LEU A 119 -2.59 -4.94 -13.93
N LEU A 120 -2.00 -5.41 -15.04
CA LEU A 120 -0.57 -5.75 -15.09
C LEU A 120 0.30 -4.51 -14.90
N GLY A 121 -0.13 -3.35 -15.41
CA GLY A 121 0.53 -2.06 -15.18
C GLY A 121 0.54 -1.65 -13.72
N VAL A 122 -0.62 -1.78 -13.02
CA VAL A 122 -0.71 -1.54 -11.57
C VAL A 122 0.16 -2.54 -10.80
N ILE A 123 0.11 -3.82 -11.13
CA ILE A 123 0.98 -4.85 -10.51
C ILE A 123 2.46 -4.50 -10.71
N GLY A 124 2.84 -4.06 -11.91
CA GLY A 124 4.20 -3.62 -12.21
C GLY A 124 4.62 -2.40 -11.39
N HIS A 125 3.72 -1.44 -11.16
CA HIS A 125 3.94 -0.30 -10.28
C HIS A 125 4.18 -0.74 -8.83
N GLU A 126 3.34 -1.64 -8.28
CA GLU A 126 3.50 -2.18 -6.93
C GLU A 126 4.83 -2.95 -6.77
N ILE A 127 5.19 -3.77 -7.77
CA ILE A 127 6.50 -4.45 -7.80
C ILE A 127 7.64 -3.42 -7.87
N GLY A 128 7.44 -2.29 -8.52
CA GLY A 128 8.38 -1.16 -8.56
C GLY A 128 8.70 -0.61 -7.17
N HIS A 129 7.70 -0.46 -6.30
CA HIS A 129 7.91 -0.07 -4.89
C HIS A 129 8.72 -1.11 -4.10
N VAL A 130 8.54 -2.41 -4.41
CA VAL A 130 9.38 -3.46 -3.81
C VAL A 130 10.82 -3.37 -4.31
N ALA A 131 11.02 -3.25 -5.63
CA ALA A 131 12.33 -3.14 -6.28
C ALA A 131 13.14 -1.95 -5.73
N HIS A 132 12.49 -0.82 -5.50
CA HIS A 132 13.10 0.41 -4.96
C HIS A 132 13.15 0.43 -3.42
N LYS A 133 12.72 -0.64 -2.74
CA LYS A 133 12.65 -0.78 -1.27
C LYS A 133 11.70 0.22 -0.59
N ASP A 134 10.80 0.83 -1.34
CA ASP A 134 9.81 1.79 -0.81
C ASP A 134 8.87 1.09 0.16
N SER A 135 8.31 -0.08 -0.23
CA SER A 135 7.45 -0.90 0.63
C SER A 135 8.16 -1.32 1.92
N LYS A 136 9.46 -1.65 1.86
CA LYS A 136 10.26 -1.98 3.05
C LYS A 136 10.39 -0.79 3.99
N ASN A 137 10.68 0.38 3.43
CA ASN A 137 10.87 1.60 4.22
C ASN A 137 9.55 2.08 4.84
N ALA A 138 8.45 2.01 4.10
CA ALA A 138 7.10 2.31 4.60
C ALA A 138 6.73 1.36 5.75
N PHE A 139 6.96 0.06 5.59
CA PHE A 139 6.70 -0.95 6.63
C PHE A 139 7.54 -0.71 7.88
N ARG A 140 8.84 -0.44 7.72
CA ARG A 140 9.73 -0.09 8.82
C ARG A 140 9.23 1.14 9.56
N THR A 141 8.84 2.20 8.85
CA THR A 141 8.30 3.42 9.44
C THR A 141 7.02 3.16 10.21
N ALA A 142 6.09 2.37 9.64
CA ALA A 142 4.85 1.98 10.30
C ALA A 142 5.11 1.16 11.57
N LEU A 143 6.01 0.18 11.54
CA LEU A 143 6.45 -0.57 12.72
C LEU A 143 6.99 0.36 13.82
N LEU A 144 7.83 1.33 13.45
CA LEU A 144 8.42 2.26 14.40
C LEU A 144 7.35 3.16 15.03
N THR A 145 6.36 3.58 14.25
CA THR A 145 5.26 4.42 14.72
C THR A 145 4.34 3.66 15.68
N SER A 146 3.98 2.41 15.37
CA SER A 146 3.20 1.54 16.26
C SER A 146 4.00 1.09 17.48
N ALA A 147 5.29 0.78 17.33
CA ALA A 147 6.20 0.39 18.41
C ALA A 147 6.46 1.48 19.44
N LEU A 148 6.42 2.75 19.02
CA LEU A 148 6.56 3.89 19.94
C LEU A 148 5.37 3.97 20.92
N LYS A 149 4.19 3.45 20.57
CA LYS A 149 3.02 3.41 21.45
C LYS A 149 3.14 2.30 22.51
N ASP A 150 3.54 1.10 22.16
CA ASP A 150 3.39 -0.09 23.03
C ASP A 150 4.67 -0.89 23.32
N GLY A 151 5.82 -0.42 22.87
CA GLY A 151 7.10 -0.98 23.29
C GLY A 151 7.50 -2.28 22.60
N VAL A 152 7.36 -2.37 21.26
CA VAL A 152 7.98 -3.44 20.47
C VAL A 152 9.46 -3.52 20.82
N SER A 153 9.84 -4.53 21.56
CA SER A 153 11.21 -4.76 21.97
C SER A 153 11.70 -6.06 21.36
N SER A 154 12.72 -5.98 20.51
CA SER A 154 13.52 -7.17 20.26
C SER A 154 14.33 -7.45 21.52
N THR A 155 13.92 -8.44 22.31
CA THR A 155 14.76 -9.02 23.33
C THR A 155 15.44 -10.25 22.74
N ASN A 156 16.76 -10.29 22.77
CA ASN A 156 17.59 -11.42 22.32
C ASN A 156 17.50 -11.78 20.82
N GLY A 157 17.37 -10.80 19.90
CA GLY A 157 17.39 -11.07 18.46
C GLY A 157 16.16 -11.80 17.92
N LYS A 158 15.08 -11.90 18.70
CA LYS A 158 13.76 -12.33 18.23
C LYS A 158 12.80 -11.15 18.28
N ALA A 159 12.17 -10.86 17.15
CA ALA A 159 11.06 -9.91 17.10
C ALA A 159 9.99 -10.35 18.10
N ALA A 160 9.46 -9.42 18.91
CA ALA A 160 8.34 -9.73 19.79
C ALA A 160 7.12 -9.99 18.91
N ALA A 161 6.35 -11.06 19.22
CA ALA A 161 5.11 -11.33 18.50
C ALA A 161 4.13 -10.16 18.66
N LEU A 162 3.55 -9.68 17.55
CA LEU A 162 2.52 -8.66 17.55
C LEU A 162 1.17 -9.29 17.88
N THR A 163 0.35 -8.56 18.63
CA THR A 163 -1.05 -8.92 18.89
C THR A 163 -1.94 -8.57 17.70
N ASP A 164 -3.15 -9.11 17.63
CA ASP A 164 -4.14 -8.76 16.59
C ASP A 164 -4.41 -7.25 16.52
N SER A 165 -4.53 -6.58 17.68
CA SER A 165 -4.69 -5.13 17.72
C SER A 165 -3.50 -4.38 17.12
N GLN A 166 -2.28 -4.84 17.41
CA GLN A 166 -1.05 -4.23 16.86
C GLN A 166 -0.92 -4.46 15.35
N PHE A 167 -1.34 -5.62 14.84
CA PHE A 167 -1.44 -5.84 13.40
C PHE A 167 -2.48 -4.94 12.74
N GLY A 168 -3.62 -4.71 13.41
CA GLY A 168 -4.63 -3.75 12.95
C GLY A 168 -4.07 -2.32 12.88
N GLU A 169 -3.39 -1.86 13.94
CA GLU A 169 -2.73 -0.54 13.98
C GLU A 169 -1.63 -0.41 12.91
N LEU A 170 -0.84 -1.47 12.69
CA LEU A 170 0.17 -1.52 11.66
C LEU A 170 -0.47 -1.43 10.26
N GLY A 171 -1.57 -2.14 10.04
CA GLY A 171 -2.35 -2.06 8.82
C GLY A 171 -2.89 -0.66 8.55
N GLU A 172 -3.44 0.00 9.57
CA GLU A 172 -3.89 1.39 9.48
C GLU A 172 -2.74 2.36 9.16
N ALA A 173 -1.59 2.19 9.81
CA ALA A 173 -0.40 3.00 9.55
C ALA A 173 0.11 2.82 8.12
N LEU A 174 0.11 1.60 7.58
CA LEU A 174 0.49 1.31 6.20
C LEU A 174 -0.51 1.88 5.19
N LEU A 175 -1.81 1.80 5.48
CA LEU A 175 -2.86 2.38 4.63
C LEU A 175 -2.81 3.92 4.58
N ASN A 176 -2.29 4.55 5.64
CA ASN A 176 -2.10 6.00 5.72
C ASN A 176 -0.69 6.44 5.27
N ALA A 177 0.19 5.51 4.95
CA ALA A 177 1.50 5.81 4.39
C ALA A 177 1.33 6.40 2.98
N THR A 178 2.05 7.50 2.72
CA THR A 178 2.03 8.17 1.43
C THR A 178 3.42 8.12 0.83
N TYR A 179 3.52 7.72 -0.41
CA TYR A 179 4.78 7.76 -1.15
C TYR A 179 5.07 9.18 -1.65
N SER A 180 6.34 9.55 -1.65
CA SER A 180 6.77 10.82 -2.23
C SER A 180 6.63 10.81 -3.75
N GLN A 181 6.49 11.99 -4.37
CA GLN A 181 6.42 12.13 -5.84
C GLN A 181 7.58 11.45 -6.57
N LYS A 182 8.78 11.40 -5.96
CA LYS A 182 9.94 10.72 -6.52
C LYS A 182 9.76 9.19 -6.50
N GLN A 183 9.25 8.64 -5.41
CA GLN A 183 8.96 7.20 -5.29
C GLN A 183 7.88 6.80 -6.29
N GLU A 184 6.78 7.56 -6.37
CA GLU A 184 5.73 7.34 -7.38
C GLU A 184 6.28 7.38 -8.80
N SER A 185 7.09 8.38 -9.14
CA SER A 185 7.70 8.50 -10.47
C SER A 185 8.62 7.32 -10.81
N ASN A 186 9.36 6.80 -9.83
CA ASN A 186 10.21 5.63 -10.01
C ASN A 186 9.37 4.35 -10.19
N ALA A 187 8.31 4.18 -9.39
CA ALA A 187 7.39 3.05 -9.50
C ALA A 187 6.61 3.07 -10.82
N ASP A 188 6.18 4.25 -11.27
CA ASP A 188 5.55 4.43 -12.59
C ASP A 188 6.50 4.07 -13.73
N ALA A 189 7.75 4.54 -13.65
CA ALA A 189 8.76 4.20 -14.65
C ALA A 189 9.05 2.71 -14.67
N TYR A 190 9.09 2.06 -13.50
CA TYR A 190 9.24 0.62 -13.40
C TYR A 190 8.04 -0.12 -14.03
N GLY A 191 6.81 0.26 -13.68
CA GLY A 191 5.59 -0.33 -14.24
C GLY A 191 5.50 -0.16 -15.76
N TYR A 192 5.93 0.99 -16.28
CA TYR A 192 6.03 1.27 -17.71
C TYR A 192 6.99 0.30 -18.42
N GLU A 193 8.23 0.18 -17.93
CA GLU A 193 9.21 -0.76 -18.50
C GLU A 193 8.81 -2.23 -18.29
N PHE A 194 8.16 -2.53 -17.16
CA PHE A 194 7.61 -3.84 -16.89
C PHE A 194 6.57 -4.27 -17.92
N LEU A 195 5.64 -3.38 -18.30
CA LEU A 195 4.69 -3.64 -19.41
C LEU A 195 5.41 -3.92 -20.72
N LYS A 196 6.37 -3.10 -21.10
CA LYS A 196 7.17 -3.30 -22.34
C LYS A 196 7.89 -4.65 -22.34
N LYS A 197 8.54 -4.99 -21.22
CA LYS A 197 9.26 -6.27 -21.08
C LYS A 197 8.34 -7.49 -21.20
N ASN A 198 7.07 -7.34 -20.81
CA ASN A 198 6.05 -8.38 -20.94
C ASN A 198 5.27 -8.30 -22.28
N GLY A 199 5.74 -7.54 -23.26
CA GLY A 199 5.12 -7.41 -24.58
C GLY A 199 3.76 -6.70 -24.57
N LYS A 200 3.51 -5.86 -23.54
CA LYS A 200 2.27 -5.11 -23.36
C LYS A 200 2.44 -3.66 -23.79
N ASN A 201 1.33 -3.03 -24.17
CA ASN A 201 1.33 -1.61 -24.51
C ASN A 201 1.46 -0.78 -23.21
N PRO A 202 2.53 0.02 -23.03
CA PRO A 202 2.77 0.77 -21.80
C PRO A 202 1.78 1.91 -21.54
N TRP A 203 0.92 2.26 -22.52
CA TRP A 203 -0.23 3.13 -22.28
C TRP A 203 -1.13 2.61 -21.17
N ALA A 204 -1.14 1.31 -20.94
CA ALA A 204 -1.98 0.68 -19.93
C ALA A 204 -1.80 1.28 -18.53
N ILE A 205 -0.59 1.73 -18.16
CA ILE A 205 -0.37 2.38 -16.87
C ILE A 205 -1.06 3.76 -16.80
N ALA A 206 -1.01 4.56 -17.86
CA ALA A 206 -1.72 5.84 -17.89
C ALA A 206 -3.23 5.65 -17.90
N LEU A 207 -3.73 4.65 -18.63
CA LEU A 207 -5.16 4.32 -18.70
C LEU A 207 -5.70 3.81 -17.36
N SER A 208 -4.91 3.05 -16.60
CA SER A 208 -5.29 2.64 -15.23
C SER A 208 -5.47 3.85 -14.32
N PHE A 209 -4.55 4.81 -14.38
CA PHE A 209 -4.65 6.04 -13.59
C PHE A 209 -5.84 6.92 -14.02
N GLU A 210 -6.15 7.01 -15.31
CA GLU A 210 -7.35 7.71 -15.81
C GLU A 210 -8.63 7.09 -15.24
N LYS A 211 -8.73 5.75 -15.17
CA LYS A 211 -9.87 5.07 -14.56
C LYS A 211 -9.99 5.35 -13.08
N LEU A 212 -8.87 5.28 -12.37
CA LEU A 212 -8.84 5.59 -10.93
C LEU A 212 -9.26 7.04 -10.69
N LYS A 213 -8.71 8.01 -11.44
CA LYS A 213 -9.10 9.41 -11.33
C LYS A 213 -10.60 9.62 -11.59
N LYS A 214 -11.13 9.01 -12.64
CA LYS A 214 -12.57 9.09 -12.94
C LYS A 214 -13.43 8.57 -11.79
N LEU A 215 -13.02 7.48 -11.16
CA LEU A 215 -13.72 6.95 -9.99
C LEU A 215 -13.66 7.88 -8.79
N GLU A 216 -12.54 8.57 -8.58
CA GLU A 216 -12.41 9.60 -7.55
C GLU A 216 -13.38 10.76 -7.80
N GLU A 217 -13.47 11.23 -9.05
CA GLU A 217 -14.38 12.28 -9.47
C GLU A 217 -15.86 11.86 -9.34
N ASP A 218 -16.20 10.64 -9.78
CA ASP A 218 -17.57 10.09 -9.74
C ASP A 218 -18.06 9.82 -8.29
N ALA A 219 -17.13 9.45 -7.39
CA ALA A 219 -17.44 9.18 -5.98
C ALA A 219 -17.70 10.47 -5.18
N GLY A 220 -17.27 11.62 -5.68
CA GLY A 220 -17.30 12.90 -4.96
C GLY A 220 -16.48 12.85 -3.67
N TYR A 221 -16.40 13.96 -2.96
CA TYR A 221 -15.67 14.08 -1.66
C TYR A 221 -16.39 13.37 -0.49
N GLN A 222 -16.95 12.19 -0.71
CA GLN A 222 -17.54 11.40 0.38
C GLN A 222 -16.43 10.85 1.27
N LYS A 223 -16.45 11.26 2.55
CA LYS A 223 -15.42 11.02 3.58
C LYS A 223 -15.12 9.53 3.82
N ASP A 224 -16.00 8.62 3.42
CA ASP A 224 -15.96 7.18 3.65
C ASP A 224 -15.90 6.35 2.36
N SER A 225 -15.41 6.92 1.25
CA SER A 225 -15.39 6.20 -0.01
C SER A 225 -14.37 5.06 0.01
N LYS A 226 -14.80 3.89 -0.46
CA LYS A 226 -13.98 2.67 -0.65
C LYS A 226 -12.74 2.88 -1.53
N TRP A 227 -12.67 4.04 -2.19
CA TRP A 227 -11.65 4.49 -3.14
C TRP A 227 -10.55 5.33 -2.49
N LYS A 228 -10.83 5.93 -1.34
CA LYS A 228 -9.96 6.93 -0.70
C LYS A 228 -8.56 6.40 -0.38
N ARG A 229 -8.43 5.12 -0.06
CA ARG A 229 -7.16 4.51 0.39
C ARG A 229 -6.11 4.52 -0.71
N MET A 230 -6.48 4.10 -1.93
CA MET A 230 -5.56 4.05 -3.06
C MET A 230 -5.09 5.45 -3.47
N PHE A 231 -5.99 6.45 -3.44
CA PHE A 231 -5.63 7.84 -3.76
C PHE A 231 -4.76 8.49 -2.70
N SER A 232 -4.97 8.13 -1.42
CA SER A 232 -4.17 8.69 -0.32
C SER A 232 -2.73 8.18 -0.33
N SER A 233 -2.51 6.91 -0.68
CA SER A 233 -1.17 6.32 -0.74
C SER A 233 -0.40 6.69 -2.01
N HIS A 234 -1.11 6.93 -3.12
CA HIS A 234 -0.52 7.18 -4.46
C HIS A 234 -1.02 8.52 -5.05
N PRO A 235 -0.54 9.66 -4.59
CA PRO A 235 -1.04 10.99 -4.97
C PRO A 235 -0.66 11.40 -6.40
N ASP A 236 -1.17 12.59 -6.81
CA ASP A 236 -0.80 13.30 -8.05
C ASP A 236 -1.14 12.58 -9.36
N LEU A 237 -2.29 11.91 -9.44
CA LEU A 237 -2.72 11.16 -10.63
C LEU A 237 -2.63 12.00 -11.91
N ASP A 238 -3.01 13.28 -11.90
CA ASP A 238 -2.96 14.14 -13.09
C ASP A 238 -1.57 14.24 -13.69
N LYS A 239 -0.57 14.48 -12.84
CA LYS A 239 0.82 14.57 -13.26
C LYS A 239 1.33 13.23 -13.77
N ARG A 240 0.95 12.14 -13.11
CA ARG A 240 1.35 10.77 -13.46
C ARG A 240 0.74 10.34 -14.79
N ILE A 241 -0.57 10.57 -15.00
CA ILE A 241 -1.25 10.35 -16.28
C ILE A 241 -0.54 11.10 -17.41
N LYS A 242 -0.29 12.40 -17.22
CA LYS A 242 0.40 13.22 -18.20
C LYS A 242 1.79 12.65 -18.53
N THR A 243 2.59 12.38 -17.52
CA THR A 243 3.97 11.91 -17.70
C THR A 243 4.03 10.57 -18.44
N MET A 244 3.20 9.60 -18.04
CA MET A 244 3.18 8.28 -18.67
C MET A 244 2.60 8.34 -20.10
N SER A 245 1.58 9.17 -20.33
CA SER A 245 1.01 9.39 -21.66
C SER A 245 2.01 10.04 -22.62
N GLU A 246 2.73 11.06 -22.17
CA GLU A 246 3.75 11.73 -22.98
C GLU A 246 4.91 10.78 -23.32
N ARG A 247 5.30 9.95 -22.35
CA ARG A 247 6.33 8.94 -22.57
C ARG A 247 5.90 7.90 -23.59
N ALA A 248 4.68 7.36 -23.47
CA ALA A 248 4.17 6.37 -24.42
C ALA A 248 4.06 6.93 -25.86
N LYS A 249 3.61 8.19 -26.00
CA LYS A 249 3.60 8.89 -27.30
C LYS A 249 5.00 9.04 -27.88
N LYS A 250 5.96 9.47 -27.05
CA LYS A 250 7.37 9.67 -27.47
C LYS A 250 8.01 8.35 -27.91
N ASP A 251 7.67 7.25 -27.22
CA ASP A 251 8.16 5.91 -27.54
C ASP A 251 7.43 5.29 -28.75
N GLY A 252 6.47 5.99 -29.36
CA GLY A 252 5.77 5.58 -30.58
C GLY A 252 4.65 4.57 -30.37
N PHE A 253 4.16 4.42 -29.14
CA PHE A 253 3.02 3.54 -28.87
C PHE A 253 1.69 4.22 -29.18
N GLU A 254 0.82 3.52 -29.88
CA GLU A 254 -0.56 3.98 -30.09
C GLU A 254 -1.39 3.82 -28.82
N ARG A 255 -2.23 4.83 -28.53
CA ARG A 255 -3.12 4.80 -27.39
C ARG A 255 -4.30 3.86 -27.66
N PRO A 256 -4.50 2.80 -26.85
CA PRO A 256 -5.68 1.96 -26.94
C PRO A 256 -6.94 2.69 -26.48
N GLU A 257 -8.09 2.18 -26.85
CA GLU A 257 -9.36 2.64 -26.31
C GLU A 257 -9.45 2.28 -24.81
N ASN A 258 -9.89 3.24 -23.99
CA ASN A 258 -10.07 3.02 -22.55
C ASN A 258 -11.40 2.28 -22.28
N LYS A 259 -11.37 0.95 -22.36
CA LYS A 259 -12.54 0.07 -22.18
C LYS A 259 -12.66 -0.44 -20.74
N MET A 260 -13.89 -0.56 -20.25
CA MET A 260 -14.12 -1.34 -19.03
C MET A 260 -13.97 -2.84 -19.34
N PRO A 261 -13.39 -3.63 -18.44
CA PRO A 261 -13.27 -5.07 -18.65
C PRO A 261 -14.63 -5.76 -18.55
N GLU A 262 -14.76 -6.93 -19.19
CA GLU A 262 -15.87 -7.83 -18.91
C GLU A 262 -15.70 -8.41 -17.49
N LYS A 263 -16.74 -8.32 -16.66
CA LYS A 263 -16.70 -8.88 -15.31
C LYS A 263 -16.51 -10.40 -15.39
N PRO A 264 -15.65 -10.99 -14.54
CA PRO A 264 -15.51 -12.43 -14.48
C PRO A 264 -16.85 -13.08 -14.13
N VAL A 265 -17.39 -13.87 -15.03
CA VAL A 265 -18.64 -14.60 -14.79
C VAL A 265 -18.34 -15.81 -13.91
N ALA A 266 -18.82 -15.83 -12.67
CA ALA A 266 -18.82 -17.02 -11.85
C ALA A 266 -19.61 -18.14 -12.57
N LYS A 267 -18.95 -19.22 -12.99
CA LYS A 267 -19.65 -20.39 -13.50
C LYS A 267 -20.61 -20.87 -12.41
N LYS A 268 -21.93 -20.74 -12.65
CA LYS A 268 -22.94 -21.36 -11.77
C LYS A 268 -22.61 -22.86 -11.71
N THR A 269 -22.16 -23.33 -10.56
CA THR A 269 -22.04 -24.75 -10.32
C THR A 269 -23.42 -25.34 -10.52
N ALA A 270 -23.56 -26.22 -11.53
CA ALA A 270 -24.81 -26.93 -11.79
C ALA A 270 -25.21 -27.66 -10.50
N LYS A 271 -26.30 -27.23 -9.86
CA LYS A 271 -26.89 -27.96 -8.75
C LYS A 271 -27.16 -29.37 -9.26
N GLY A 272 -26.40 -30.35 -8.76
CA GLY A 272 -26.65 -31.76 -9.02
C GLY A 272 -28.10 -32.09 -8.68
N LYS A 273 -28.88 -32.45 -9.67
CA LYS A 273 -30.20 -33.04 -9.46
C LYS A 273 -29.97 -34.32 -8.66
N LYS A 274 -30.28 -34.30 -7.35
CA LYS A 274 -30.50 -35.52 -6.60
C LYS A 274 -31.75 -36.21 -7.19
N LYS A 275 -31.56 -37.36 -7.79
CA LYS A 275 -32.61 -38.34 -7.99
C LYS A 275 -32.84 -39.12 -6.70
#